data_66ae50fa35278d23c88fb8e889267eec
#
_entry.id   66ae50fa35278d23c88fb8e889267eec
#
_cell.length_a   1.000
_cell.length_b   1.000
_cell.length_c   1.000
_cell.angle_alpha   90.00
_cell.angle_beta   90.00
_cell.angle_gamma   90.00
#
_symmetry.space_group_name_H-M   'P 1'
#
loop_
_entity.id
_entity.type
_entity.pdbx_description
1 polymer ?
#
loop_
_entity_poly.entity_id
_entity_poly.type
_entity_poly.pdbx_seq_one_letter_code
_entity_poly.pdbx_strand_id
1 'polypeptide(L)'
;MAEQQRNPNLMNPKAMQAVAGTRGAGENVLLFSEILTKVNNAKDKPKKVAVLREHENAPLKQVLKGAFDPSIIWDLPEGNPPYIANEAPVGTEHGLLRNEAKRLWHFVKGADNDLTKTQKETMFIQILEGLHQDEAKVLLGMKSKSLNKMYKGLTESVVKEAFGWNDKFLRVEPEQK
;
A
#
# COMPACT_ATOMS: atom_id res chain seq x y z
N MET A 1 -16.51 -3.88 -37.96
CA MET A 1 -16.00 -3.93 -37.54
C MET A 1 -15.75 -3.66 -36.71
N ALA A 2 -15.69 -3.68 -36.75
CA ALA A 2 -15.30 -3.41 -35.99
C ALA A 2 -14.95 -3.21 -35.11
N GLU A 3 -14.95 -3.15 -35.17
CA GLU A 3 -14.54 -2.79 -34.54
C GLU A 3 -14.25 -2.80 -33.57
N GLN A 4 -14.22 -2.87 -33.66
CA GLN A 4 -13.79 -2.75 -32.95
C GLN A 4 -13.47 -2.76 -32.09
N GLN A 5 -13.42 -2.84 -32.24
CA GLN A 5 -12.95 -2.74 -31.59
C GLN A 5 -12.70 -2.52 -30.72
N ARG A 6 -12.94 -2.36 -30.71
CA ARG A 6 -12.61 -1.95 -30.06
C ARG A 6 -12.47 -1.96 -29.08
N ASN A 7 -12.40 -1.93 -29.01
CA ASN A 7 -12.13 -1.84 -28.23
C ASN A 7 -12.03 -1.75 -27.32
N PRO A 8 -12.25 -1.66 -27.57
CA PRO A 8 -11.98 -1.46 -26.77
C PRO A 8 -11.78 -1.45 -25.92
N ASN A 9 -11.85 -1.27 -25.88
CA ASN A 9 -11.53 -1.11 -25.35
C ASN A 9 -11.32 -0.82 -24.82
N LEU A 10 -11.73 -0.63 -25.28
CA LEU A 10 -11.53 -0.20 -25.12
C LEU A 10 -11.48 0.03 -24.46
N MET A 11 -11.84 0.21 -24.63
CA MET A 11 -11.58 0.46 -24.15
C MET A 11 -11.09 0.46 -23.33
N ASN A 12 -11.30 0.64 -23.37
CA ASN A 12 -10.77 0.67 -22.74
C ASN A 12 -10.13 0.68 -21.91
N PRO A 13 -10.36 0.83 -22.06
CA PRO A 13 -9.66 0.72 -21.33
C PRO A 13 -9.27 0.66 -20.57
N LYS A 14 -9.43 0.93 -20.78
CA LYS A 14 -9.02 0.88 -20.23
C LYS A 14 -9.05 0.60 -19.44
N ALA A 15 -9.43 0.65 -19.66
CA ALA A 15 -9.20 0.35 -19.15
C ALA A 15 -9.18 -0.07 -18.73
N MET A 16 -9.55 0.02 -19.03
CA MET A 16 -9.22 -0.37 -18.67
C MET A 16 -8.61 -0.45 -18.13
N GLN A 17 -8.68 -0.03 -17.91
CA GLN A 17 -7.98 -0.09 -17.35
C GLN A 17 -7.79 -0.13 -16.46
N ALA A 18 -8.03 0.02 -16.46
CA ALA A 18 -7.62 -0.07 -15.74
C ALA A 18 -7.83 -0.53 -15.15
N VAL A 19 -8.04 -0.70 -15.31
CA VAL A 19 -8.02 -1.22 -14.92
C VAL A 19 -7.93 -1.64 -14.38
N ALA A 20 -8.23 -1.25 -14.25
CA ALA A 20 -7.99 -1.61 -13.67
C ALA A 20 -7.60 -1.86 -13.16
N GLY A 21 -7.92 -1.12 -12.90
CA GLY A 21 -6.88 -1.37 -11.98
C GLY A 21 -6.58 -2.50 -12.25
N THR A 22 -6.76 -2.12 -12.80
CA THR A 22 -6.71 -3.17 -13.40
C THR A 22 -5.51 -3.90 -13.31
N ARG A 23 -5.66 -5.00 -12.94
CA ARG A 23 -4.60 -5.96 -13.11
C ARG A 23 -4.39 -6.05 -14.61
N GLY A 24 -3.19 -5.77 -15.05
CA GLY A 24 -2.86 -5.95 -16.43
C GLY A 24 -3.09 -7.41 -16.82
N ALA A 25 -3.43 -7.63 -18.07
CA ALA A 25 -3.62 -8.98 -18.55
C ALA A 25 -2.36 -9.80 -18.34
N GLY A 26 -2.49 -10.93 -17.65
CA GLY A 26 -1.38 -11.82 -17.36
C GLY A 26 -0.53 -11.41 -16.15
N GLU A 27 -0.87 -10.32 -15.50
CA GLU A 27 -0.13 -9.89 -14.32
C GLU A 27 -0.86 -10.27 -13.04
N ASN A 28 -0.17 -11.00 -12.19
CA ASN A 28 -0.67 -11.34 -10.86
C ASN A 28 -0.31 -10.24 -9.88
N VAL A 29 -0.87 -9.06 -10.09
CA VAL A 29 -0.63 -7.94 -9.18
C VAL A 29 -1.63 -8.01 -8.05
N LEU A 30 -1.16 -8.37 -6.88
CA LEU A 30 -2.00 -8.49 -5.70
C LEU A 30 -2.17 -7.13 -5.03
N LEU A 31 -3.30 -6.96 -4.35
CA LEU A 31 -3.49 -5.84 -3.44
C LEU A 31 -2.54 -5.99 -2.26
N PHE A 32 -2.18 -4.88 -1.63
CA PHE A 32 -1.29 -4.95 -0.47
C PHE A 32 -1.91 -5.77 0.67
N SER A 33 -3.22 -5.68 0.87
CA SER A 33 -3.91 -6.51 1.85
C SER A 33 -3.74 -8.00 1.55
N GLU A 34 -3.78 -8.36 0.28
CA GLU A 34 -3.57 -9.76 -0.14
C GLU A 34 -2.13 -10.20 0.10
N ILE A 35 -1.17 -9.34 -0.22
CA ILE A 35 0.26 -9.64 0.01
C ILE A 35 0.52 -9.84 1.49
N LEU A 36 0.02 -8.93 2.33
CA LEU A 36 0.25 -9.02 3.78
C LEU A 36 -0.44 -10.23 4.39
N THR A 37 -1.59 -10.62 3.85
CA THR A 37 -2.26 -11.86 4.27
C THR A 37 -1.40 -13.08 3.93
N LYS A 38 -0.78 -13.10 2.74
CA LYS A 38 0.14 -14.18 2.37
C LYS A 38 1.35 -14.24 3.30
N VAL A 39 1.91 -13.08 3.67
CA VAL A 39 3.01 -13.03 4.63
C VAL A 39 2.58 -13.59 5.97
N ASN A 40 1.40 -13.18 6.43
CA ASN A 40 0.88 -13.65 7.73
C ASN A 40 0.66 -15.15 7.75
N ASN A 41 0.25 -15.73 6.63
CA ASN A 41 -0.07 -17.15 6.54
C ASN A 41 1.14 -18.04 6.21
N ALA A 42 2.27 -17.46 5.86
CA ALA A 42 3.48 -18.24 5.59
C ALA A 42 3.99 -18.89 6.88
N LYS A 43 4.49 -20.11 6.76
CA LYS A 43 4.80 -20.94 7.93
C LYS A 43 5.98 -20.46 8.76
N ASP A 44 6.99 -19.89 8.11
CA ASP A 44 8.23 -19.51 8.79
C ASP A 44 8.78 -18.21 8.22
N LYS A 45 9.78 -17.69 8.90
CA LYS A 45 10.39 -16.41 8.53
C LYS A 45 10.94 -16.40 7.11
N PRO A 46 11.73 -17.42 6.66
CA PRO A 46 12.21 -17.40 5.28
C PRO A 46 11.11 -17.33 4.23
N LYS A 47 9.98 -17.99 4.48
CA LYS A 47 8.84 -17.95 3.54
C LYS A 47 8.15 -16.60 3.55
N LYS A 48 8.05 -15.97 4.73
CA LYS A 48 7.49 -14.62 4.84
C LYS A 48 8.35 -13.61 4.08
N VAL A 49 9.66 -13.70 4.25
CA VAL A 49 10.62 -12.86 3.53
C VAL A 49 10.50 -13.08 2.02
N ALA A 50 10.36 -14.33 1.59
CA ALA A 50 10.21 -14.67 0.18
C ALA A 50 8.96 -14.04 -0.42
N VAL A 51 7.84 -14.04 0.29
CA VAL A 51 6.60 -13.41 -0.18
C VAL A 51 6.81 -11.92 -0.40
N LEU A 52 7.43 -11.23 0.54
CA LEU A 52 7.69 -9.79 0.40
C LEU A 52 8.64 -9.49 -0.76
N ARG A 53 9.67 -10.32 -0.95
CA ARG A 53 10.60 -10.14 -2.06
C ARG A 53 9.94 -10.40 -3.41
N GLU A 54 9.04 -11.38 -3.48
CA GLU A 54 8.32 -11.69 -4.70
C GLU A 54 7.46 -10.51 -5.16
N HIS A 55 6.87 -9.78 -4.23
CA HIS A 55 5.98 -8.66 -4.52
C HIS A 55 6.64 -7.30 -4.26
N GLU A 56 7.96 -7.25 -4.14
CA GLU A 56 8.68 -6.03 -3.83
C GLU A 56 8.45 -4.95 -4.89
N ASN A 57 8.05 -3.76 -4.42
CA ASN A 57 7.96 -2.57 -5.26
C ASN A 57 8.06 -1.34 -4.37
N ALA A 58 8.32 -0.18 -4.97
CA ALA A 58 8.50 1.05 -4.20
C ALA A 58 7.29 1.44 -3.36
N PRO A 59 6.05 1.36 -3.88
CA PRO A 59 4.87 1.66 -3.06
C PRO A 59 4.72 0.77 -1.84
N LEU A 60 4.96 -0.54 -1.98
CA LEU A 60 4.88 -1.47 -0.85
C LEU A 60 5.92 -1.12 0.21
N LYS A 61 7.15 -0.81 -0.22
CA LYS A 61 8.21 -0.39 0.70
C LYS A 61 7.83 0.89 1.43
N GLN A 62 7.19 1.86 0.76
CA GLN A 62 6.75 3.09 1.40
C GLN A 62 5.73 2.83 2.50
N VAL A 63 4.75 1.96 2.23
CA VAL A 63 3.72 1.62 3.20
C VAL A 63 4.34 0.91 4.41
N LEU A 64 5.21 -0.07 4.16
CA LEU A 64 5.83 -0.82 5.25
C LEU A 64 6.81 0.03 6.04
N LYS A 65 7.56 0.90 5.37
CA LYS A 65 8.42 1.85 6.07
C LYS A 65 7.58 2.79 6.94
N GLY A 66 6.48 3.31 6.40
CA GLY A 66 5.58 4.17 7.16
C GLY A 66 4.96 3.49 8.37
N ALA A 67 4.80 2.18 8.30
CA ALA A 67 4.22 1.41 9.39
C ALA A 67 5.24 1.06 10.48
N PHE A 68 6.49 0.83 10.12
CA PHE A 68 7.48 0.31 11.08
C PHE A 68 8.56 1.31 11.48
N ASP A 69 8.89 2.27 10.63
CA ASP A 69 9.95 3.23 10.92
C ASP A 69 9.49 4.25 11.97
N PRO A 70 10.10 4.25 13.17
CA PRO A 70 9.66 5.17 14.22
C PRO A 70 10.01 6.63 13.93
N SER A 71 10.90 6.91 12.96
CA SER A 71 11.23 8.28 12.59
C SER A 71 10.16 8.92 11.72
N ILE A 72 9.28 8.13 11.13
CA ILE A 72 8.16 8.65 10.34
C ILE A 72 6.98 8.88 11.28
N ILE A 73 6.60 10.14 11.41
CA ILE A 73 5.47 10.56 12.24
C ILE A 73 4.38 11.07 11.31
N TRP A 74 3.17 10.53 11.46
CA TRP A 74 2.05 10.92 10.63
C TRP A 74 1.37 12.15 11.22
N ASP A 75 1.28 13.21 10.42
CA ASP A 75 0.66 14.47 10.85
C ASP A 75 -0.85 14.41 10.61
N LEU A 76 -1.48 13.49 11.31
CA LEU A 76 -2.92 13.23 11.24
C LEU A 76 -3.45 13.04 12.66
N PRO A 77 -4.74 13.33 12.89
CA PRO A 77 -5.34 13.11 14.22
C PRO A 77 -5.24 11.65 14.64
N GLU A 78 -5.15 11.43 15.93
CA GLU A 78 -5.12 10.07 16.48
C GLU A 78 -6.43 9.34 16.23
N GLY A 79 -6.33 8.03 16.19
CA GLY A 79 -7.50 7.19 15.97
C GLY A 79 -7.89 7.12 14.50
N ASN A 80 -8.96 6.40 14.24
CA ASN A 80 -9.48 6.25 12.89
C ASN A 80 -10.41 7.40 12.57
N PRO A 81 -10.19 8.12 11.46
CA PRO A 81 -11.12 9.17 11.06
C PRO A 81 -12.44 8.56 10.62
N PRO A 82 -13.55 9.32 10.70
CA PRO A 82 -14.81 8.84 10.15
C PRO A 82 -14.73 8.82 8.62
N TYR A 83 -14.99 7.67 8.03
CA TYR A 83 -15.04 7.54 6.57
C TYR A 83 -16.06 6.48 6.20
N ILE A 84 -16.57 6.57 4.97
CA ILE A 84 -17.53 5.60 4.46
C ILE A 84 -16.75 4.51 3.75
N ALA A 85 -16.83 3.29 4.28
CA ALA A 85 -16.12 2.14 3.68
C ALA A 85 -16.69 1.85 2.30
N ASN A 86 -15.79 1.57 1.35
CA ASN A 86 -16.18 1.19 0.00
C ASN A 86 -16.39 -0.32 -0.01
N GLU A 87 -17.64 -0.76 -0.13
CA GLU A 87 -17.99 -2.17 -0.02
C GLU A 87 -18.05 -2.89 -1.37
N ALA A 88 -17.66 -2.22 -2.45
CA ALA A 88 -17.65 -2.86 -3.76
C ALA A 88 -16.61 -3.99 -3.79
N PRO A 89 -16.87 -5.08 -4.56
CA PRO A 89 -15.95 -6.20 -4.63
C PRO A 89 -14.58 -5.84 -5.17
N VAL A 90 -13.58 -6.63 -4.81
CA VAL A 90 -12.21 -6.47 -5.34
C VAL A 90 -12.27 -6.55 -6.87
N GLY A 91 -11.54 -5.67 -7.52
CA GLY A 91 -11.47 -5.64 -8.98
C GLY A 91 -12.47 -4.72 -9.65
N THR A 92 -13.34 -4.06 -8.85
CA THR A 92 -14.24 -3.04 -9.36
C THR A 92 -13.59 -1.66 -9.24
N GLU A 93 -14.36 -0.61 -9.24
CA GLU A 93 -13.86 0.77 -9.38
C GLU A 93 -13.19 1.34 -8.13
N HIS A 94 -12.22 0.62 -7.60
CA HIS A 94 -11.45 1.11 -6.46
C HIS A 94 -10.15 1.76 -6.89
N GLY A 95 -9.73 2.77 -6.15
CA GLY A 95 -8.34 3.20 -6.20
C GLY A 95 -7.45 2.09 -5.67
N LEU A 96 -6.19 2.11 -6.04
CA LEU A 96 -5.21 1.13 -5.57
C LEU A 96 -4.23 1.81 -4.61
N LEU A 97 -4.02 1.20 -3.47
CA LEU A 97 -3.08 1.74 -2.48
C LEU A 97 -1.69 1.92 -3.08
N ARG A 98 -1.26 1.01 -3.94
CA ARG A 98 0.03 1.14 -4.62
C ARG A 98 0.13 2.40 -5.48
N ASN A 99 -1.00 2.90 -5.98
CA ASN A 99 -1.02 4.15 -6.75
C ASN A 99 -1.12 5.37 -5.84
N GLU A 100 -1.80 5.21 -4.70
CA GLU A 100 -1.96 6.29 -3.74
C GLU A 100 -0.73 6.48 -2.85
N ALA A 101 0.14 5.49 -2.78
CA ALA A 101 1.33 5.54 -1.93
C ALA A 101 2.23 6.74 -2.26
N LYS A 102 2.26 7.17 -3.52
CA LYS A 102 3.03 8.35 -3.94
C LYS A 102 2.55 9.65 -3.29
N ARG A 103 1.35 9.65 -2.73
CA ARG A 103 0.76 10.82 -2.08
C ARG A 103 0.94 10.80 -0.56
N LEU A 104 1.43 9.72 0.00
CA LEU A 104 1.51 9.53 1.45
C LEU A 104 2.50 10.48 2.11
N TRP A 105 3.52 10.96 1.37
CA TRP A 105 4.50 11.90 1.92
C TRP A 105 3.84 13.20 2.43
N HIS A 106 2.68 13.59 1.86
CA HIS A 106 1.97 14.78 2.31
C HIS A 106 1.56 14.70 3.77
N PHE A 107 1.39 13.48 4.28
CA PHE A 107 0.91 13.24 5.64
C PHE A 107 2.05 13.09 6.66
N VAL A 108 3.28 13.01 6.19
CA VAL A 108 4.44 12.89 7.09
C VAL A 108 4.72 14.26 7.72
N LYS A 109 4.86 14.26 9.05
CA LYS A 109 5.09 15.49 9.78
C LYS A 109 6.37 16.18 9.30
N GLY A 110 6.24 17.42 8.90
CA GLY A 110 7.36 18.23 8.42
C GLY A 110 7.69 18.08 6.95
N ALA A 111 7.07 17.13 6.24
CA ALA A 111 7.37 16.91 4.81
C ALA A 111 6.62 17.89 3.91
N ASP A 112 5.38 18.23 4.25
CA ASP A 112 4.58 19.18 3.48
C ASP A 112 3.97 20.21 4.41
N ASN A 113 4.52 21.41 4.37
CA ASN A 113 4.07 22.51 5.22
C ASN A 113 3.03 23.40 4.53
N ASP A 114 2.73 23.12 3.26
CA ASP A 114 1.74 23.91 2.50
C ASP A 114 0.31 23.49 2.82
N LEU A 115 0.11 22.28 3.29
CA LEU A 115 -1.22 21.79 3.66
C LEU A 115 -1.45 21.94 5.16
N THR A 116 -2.67 22.40 5.51
CA THR A 116 -3.08 22.44 6.91
C THR A 116 -3.43 21.03 7.39
N LYS A 117 -3.51 20.84 8.69
CA LYS A 117 -3.91 19.55 9.26
C LYS A 117 -5.28 19.13 8.77
N THR A 118 -6.21 20.07 8.68
CA THR A 118 -7.57 19.79 8.19
C THR A 118 -7.56 19.33 6.73
N GLN A 119 -6.73 19.97 5.90
CA GLN A 119 -6.58 19.59 4.52
C GLN A 119 -5.98 18.19 4.39
N LYS A 120 -4.98 17.87 5.21
CA LYS A 120 -4.37 16.54 5.24
C LYS A 120 -5.39 15.48 5.65
N GLU A 121 -6.16 15.76 6.69
CA GLU A 121 -7.19 14.82 7.15
C GLU A 121 -8.23 14.59 6.06
N THR A 122 -8.71 15.65 5.42
CA THR A 122 -9.71 15.54 4.34
C THR A 122 -9.16 14.69 3.20
N MET A 123 -7.91 14.95 2.79
CA MET A 123 -7.27 14.18 1.72
C MET A 123 -7.12 12.71 2.13
N PHE A 124 -6.73 12.45 3.36
CA PHE A 124 -6.57 11.09 3.87
C PHE A 124 -7.90 10.33 3.86
N ILE A 125 -8.97 10.98 4.30
CA ILE A 125 -10.31 10.38 4.27
C ILE A 125 -10.74 10.06 2.85
N GLN A 126 -10.47 10.96 1.90
CA GLN A 126 -10.79 10.73 0.49
C GLN A 126 -10.05 9.51 -0.06
N ILE A 127 -8.81 9.33 0.33
CA ILE A 127 -8.05 8.15 -0.08
C ILE A 127 -8.67 6.89 0.51
N LEU A 128 -9.03 6.91 1.79
CA LEU A 128 -9.65 5.76 2.44
C LEU A 128 -10.96 5.36 1.75
N GLU A 129 -11.78 6.34 1.41
CA GLU A 129 -13.08 6.08 0.78
C GLU A 129 -12.97 5.58 -0.65
N GLY A 130 -11.86 5.89 -1.31
CA GLY A 130 -11.61 5.41 -2.67
C GLY A 130 -10.98 4.03 -2.74
N LEU A 131 -10.48 3.48 -1.63
CA LEU A 131 -9.83 2.18 -1.60
C LEU A 131 -10.81 1.07 -1.26
N HIS A 132 -10.49 -0.16 -1.69
CA HIS A 132 -11.17 -1.33 -1.17
C HIS A 132 -11.03 -1.33 0.36
N GLN A 133 -12.06 -1.80 1.06
CA GLN A 133 -12.08 -1.72 2.53
C GLN A 133 -10.87 -2.36 3.20
N ASP A 134 -10.35 -3.46 2.63
CA ASP A 134 -9.16 -4.12 3.21
C ASP A 134 -7.89 -3.30 3.00
N GLU A 135 -7.79 -2.60 1.87
CA GLU A 135 -6.68 -1.69 1.62
C GLU A 135 -6.76 -0.45 2.51
N ALA A 136 -7.96 0.04 2.76
CA ALA A 136 -8.17 1.15 3.69
C ALA A 136 -7.71 0.74 5.10
N LYS A 137 -7.98 -0.50 5.51
CA LYS A 137 -7.51 -1.01 6.80
C LYS A 137 -5.98 -1.09 6.85
N VAL A 138 -5.33 -1.47 5.77
CA VAL A 138 -3.86 -1.46 5.69
C VAL A 138 -3.34 -0.05 5.89
N LEU A 139 -3.94 0.93 5.23
CA LEU A 139 -3.53 2.32 5.36
C LEU A 139 -3.71 2.83 6.80
N LEU A 140 -4.83 2.49 7.43
CA LEU A 140 -5.07 2.84 8.84
C LEU A 140 -4.06 2.16 9.76
N GLY A 141 -3.73 0.90 9.51
CA GLY A 141 -2.73 0.17 10.28
C GLY A 141 -1.34 0.78 10.12
N MET A 142 -1.00 1.27 8.93
CA MET A 142 0.23 1.99 8.69
C MET A 142 0.27 3.27 9.54
N LYS A 143 -0.80 4.04 9.49
CA LYS A 143 -0.90 5.30 10.23
C LYS A 143 -0.75 5.08 11.74
N SER A 144 -1.40 4.06 12.28
CA SER A 144 -1.39 3.78 13.71
C SER A 144 -0.21 2.92 14.15
N LYS A 145 0.68 2.55 13.22
CA LYS A 145 1.84 1.68 13.50
C LYS A 145 1.42 0.32 14.06
N SER A 146 0.29 -0.21 13.60
CA SER A 146 -0.29 -1.45 14.12
C SER A 146 -0.45 -2.55 13.08
N LEU A 147 0.25 -2.48 11.96
CA LEU A 147 0.20 -3.54 10.94
C LEU A 147 0.63 -4.89 11.51
N ASN A 148 1.59 -4.91 12.43
CA ASN A 148 2.04 -6.14 13.08
C ASN A 148 0.98 -6.76 13.98
N LYS A 149 -0.02 -5.98 14.40
CA LYS A 149 -1.15 -6.50 15.18
C LYS A 149 -2.24 -7.06 14.26
N MET A 150 -2.41 -6.46 13.10
CA MET A 150 -3.36 -6.93 12.09
C MET A 150 -2.84 -8.20 11.40
N TYR A 151 -1.57 -8.23 11.12
CA TYR A 151 -0.87 -9.34 10.47
C TYR A 151 0.26 -9.79 11.37
N LYS A 152 -0.05 -10.70 12.29
CA LYS A 152 0.89 -11.11 13.35
C LYS A 152 2.21 -11.66 12.83
N GLY A 153 2.18 -12.26 11.65
CA GLY A 153 3.40 -12.76 11.02
C GLY A 153 4.25 -11.69 10.35
N LEU A 154 3.73 -10.48 10.24
CA LEU A 154 4.44 -9.36 9.63
C LEU A 154 5.17 -8.59 10.73
N THR A 155 6.45 -8.86 10.91
CA THR A 155 7.25 -8.23 11.94
C THR A 155 8.29 -7.30 11.33
N GLU A 156 8.82 -6.40 12.15
CA GLU A 156 9.89 -5.49 11.73
C GLU A 156 11.09 -6.26 11.18
N SER A 157 11.45 -7.36 11.83
CA SER A 157 12.57 -8.21 11.40
C SER A 157 12.34 -8.79 10.00
N VAL A 158 11.13 -9.27 9.73
CA VAL A 158 10.76 -9.80 8.41
C VAL A 158 10.90 -8.72 7.34
N VAL A 159 10.38 -7.54 7.62
CA VAL A 159 10.40 -6.42 6.66
C VAL A 159 11.85 -5.99 6.38
N LYS A 160 12.65 -5.82 7.42
CA LYS A 160 14.06 -5.42 7.26
C LYS A 160 14.84 -6.44 6.45
N GLU A 161 14.67 -7.71 6.75
CA GLU A 161 15.39 -8.75 6.02
C GLU A 161 14.95 -8.84 4.57
N ALA A 162 13.64 -8.73 4.33
CA ALA A 162 13.10 -8.80 2.97
C ALA A 162 13.66 -7.71 2.06
N PHE A 163 13.78 -6.49 2.57
CA PHE A 163 14.17 -5.34 1.77
C PHE A 163 15.63 -4.92 1.97
N GLY A 164 16.38 -5.66 2.81
CA GLY A 164 17.77 -5.34 3.06
C GLY A 164 17.96 -4.03 3.80
N TRP A 165 17.08 -3.72 4.73
CA TRP A 165 17.16 -2.49 5.53
C TRP A 165 17.92 -2.69 6.83
N ASN A 166 18.62 -1.63 7.24
CA ASN A 166 19.27 -1.59 8.55
C ASN A 166 18.29 -1.07 9.62
N ASP A 167 18.76 -0.81 10.83
CA ASP A 167 17.90 -0.36 11.92
C ASP A 167 17.30 1.02 11.70
N LYS A 168 17.82 1.77 10.72
CA LYS A 168 17.29 3.07 10.35
C LYS A 168 16.34 2.98 9.16
N PHE A 169 16.00 1.78 8.73
CA PHE A 169 15.12 1.53 7.57
C PHE A 169 15.71 2.09 6.27
N LEU A 170 17.02 2.07 6.18
CA LEU A 170 17.75 2.44 4.98
C LEU A 170 18.34 1.19 4.35
N ARG A 171 18.33 1.15 3.03
CA ARG A 171 18.89 0.01 2.32
C ARG A 171 20.38 -0.10 2.58
N VAL A 172 20.82 -1.29 2.95
CA VAL A 172 22.22 -1.59 3.09
C VAL A 172 22.76 -1.99 1.71
N GLU A 173 23.68 -1.21 1.20
CA GLU A 173 24.33 -1.55 -0.06
C GLU A 173 25.26 -2.74 0.18
N PRO A 174 25.25 -3.74 -0.71
CA PRO A 174 26.21 -4.82 -0.58
C PRO A 174 27.61 -4.26 -0.75
N GLU A 175 28.53 -4.71 0.11
CA GLU A 175 29.90 -4.26 0.02
C GLU A 175 30.48 -4.64 -1.34
N GLN A 176 30.98 -3.65 -2.03
CA GLN A 176 31.68 -3.89 -3.28
C GLN A 176 33.06 -4.39 -2.94
N LYS A 177 33.33 -5.59 -3.36
CA LYS A 177 34.64 -6.18 -3.20
C LYS A 177 35.49 -5.96 -4.45
#